data_2c3f8fb6960f838cf249c80ec3e78e35
#
_entry.id   2c3f8fb6960f838cf249c80ec3e78e35
#
_cell.length_a   1.000
_cell.length_b   1.000
_cell.length_c   1.000
_cell.angle_alpha   90.00
_cell.angle_beta   90.00
_cell.angle_gamma   90.00
#
_symmetry.space_group_name_H-M   'P 1'
#
loop_
_entity.id
_entity.type
_entity.pdbx_description
1 polymer ?
#
loop_
_entity_poly.entity_id
_entity_poly.type
_entity_poly.pdbx_seq_one_letter_code
_entity_poly.pdbx_strand_id
1 'polypeptide(L)'
;SDAELWGTGHSHRAMTETDTETITVADVSDGPGGDADADPGTPVSLPVVELLTGRGFVTGKSGSGKSNTASVLVENLLSNNFPVLVVDTDGEYYGLKEEFELLHAGADDECDIQVSPEHAEKIASLALEGNVPIILDVSGYLDDDAAKELLLSVARHLFAKEKKLKKPFLMLVEEVHEYIPEGGGLDETGKMLIKIGKRGRKHGLGIVGISQRPADVKKDFLT
;
A
#
# COMPACT_ATOMS: atom_id res chain seq x y z
N SER A 1 19.82 -9.77 -11.52
CA SER A 1 20.33 -8.66 -10.71
C SER A 1 19.18 -7.73 -10.40
N ASP A 2 19.24 -7.04 -9.26
CA ASP A 2 18.16 -6.19 -8.72
C ASP A 2 17.67 -5.10 -9.69
N ALA A 3 18.51 -4.73 -10.63
CA ALA A 3 18.18 -3.75 -11.66
C ALA A 3 17.18 -4.28 -12.70
N GLU A 4 17.08 -5.57 -12.87
CA GLU A 4 16.15 -6.18 -13.83
C GLU A 4 14.75 -6.32 -13.28
N LEU A 5 14.60 -6.45 -11.94
CA LEU A 5 13.29 -6.51 -11.28
C LEU A 5 12.53 -5.17 -11.35
N TRP A 6 13.27 -4.08 -11.40
CA TRP A 6 12.69 -2.75 -11.62
C TRP A 6 12.49 -2.44 -13.11
N GLY A 7 12.70 -3.43 -13.97
CA GLY A 7 12.58 -3.20 -15.41
C GLY A 7 13.52 -2.10 -15.85
N THR A 8 14.81 -2.38 -15.92
CA THR A 8 15.80 -1.42 -16.42
C THR A 8 15.44 -0.85 -17.79
N GLY A 9 14.50 -1.50 -18.48
CA GLY A 9 13.87 -0.96 -19.67
C GLY A 9 12.95 0.23 -19.40
N HIS A 10 12.42 0.38 -18.20
CA HIS A 10 11.45 1.42 -17.86
C HIS A 10 12.08 2.63 -17.14
N SER A 11 13.11 2.41 -16.32
CA SER A 11 13.71 3.47 -15.51
C SER A 11 14.58 4.46 -16.26
N HIS A 12 14.97 4.15 -17.48
CA HIS A 12 15.86 5.00 -18.31
C HIS A 12 15.18 5.62 -19.53
N ARG A 13 13.90 5.28 -19.75
CA ARG A 13 13.14 5.90 -20.81
C ARG A 13 12.45 7.15 -20.26
N ALA A 14 12.77 8.32 -20.79
CA ALA A 14 11.99 9.51 -20.54
C ALA A 14 10.56 9.24 -21.00
N MET A 15 9.62 9.15 -20.06
CA MET A 15 8.21 8.95 -20.37
C MET A 15 7.71 10.18 -21.13
N THR A 16 7.36 10.00 -22.38
CA THR A 16 6.57 11.00 -23.10
C THR A 16 5.10 10.84 -22.72
N GLU A 17 4.29 11.89 -22.83
CA GLU A 17 2.85 11.86 -22.48
C GLU A 17 2.08 10.71 -23.16
N THR A 18 2.61 10.14 -24.25
CA THR A 18 2.01 9.05 -25.02
C THR A 18 2.41 7.63 -24.53
N ASP A 19 3.38 7.51 -23.63
CA ASP A 19 3.94 6.22 -23.16
C ASP A 19 3.63 5.97 -21.67
N THR A 20 2.53 6.47 -21.13
CA THR A 20 2.15 6.25 -19.73
C THR A 20 1.73 4.80 -19.52
N GLU A 21 2.54 4.04 -18.79
CA GLU A 21 2.19 2.69 -18.36
C GLU A 21 1.02 2.74 -17.40
N THR A 22 0.01 1.91 -17.63
CA THR A 22 -1.19 1.81 -16.78
C THR A 22 -1.34 0.42 -16.19
N ILE A 23 -2.03 0.35 -15.05
CA ILE A 23 -2.41 -0.89 -14.40
C ILE A 23 -3.92 -0.91 -14.20
N THR A 24 -4.55 -2.05 -14.50
CA THR A 24 -5.98 -2.24 -14.22
C THR A 24 -6.17 -2.48 -12.74
N VAL A 25 -7.03 -1.70 -12.10
CA VAL A 25 -7.27 -1.76 -10.65
C VAL A 25 -8.61 -2.39 -10.30
N ALA A 26 -9.57 -2.34 -11.22
CA ALA A 26 -10.91 -2.92 -11.06
C ALA A 26 -11.62 -2.99 -12.41
N ASP A 27 -12.75 -3.68 -12.43
CA ASP A 27 -13.72 -3.60 -13.52
C ASP A 27 -14.93 -2.77 -13.06
N VAL A 28 -15.55 -2.05 -14.00
CA VAL A 28 -16.79 -1.33 -13.71
C VAL A 28 -17.88 -2.33 -13.33
N SER A 29 -18.54 -2.11 -12.19
CA SER A 29 -19.66 -2.91 -11.76
C SER A 29 -21.00 -2.23 -12.09
N ASP A 30 -22.03 -3.02 -12.31
CA ASP A 30 -23.42 -2.59 -12.49
C ASP A 30 -24.16 -2.35 -11.16
N GLY A 31 -23.44 -2.41 -10.03
CA GLY A 31 -23.98 -2.18 -8.70
C GLY A 31 -24.20 -0.70 -8.36
N PRO A 32 -24.93 -0.41 -7.26
CA PRO A 32 -25.16 0.96 -6.81
C PRO A 32 -23.82 1.63 -6.44
N GLY A 33 -23.41 2.61 -7.22
CA GLY A 33 -22.13 3.33 -7.08
C GLY A 33 -21.19 3.16 -8.26
N GLY A 34 -21.57 2.38 -9.27
CA GLY A 34 -20.87 2.34 -10.55
C GLY A 34 -21.11 3.64 -11.35
N ASP A 35 -20.22 3.93 -12.28
CA ASP A 35 -20.42 5.02 -13.24
C ASP A 35 -21.60 4.66 -14.15
N ALA A 36 -22.66 5.46 -14.11
CA ALA A 36 -23.87 5.21 -14.88
C ALA A 36 -23.66 5.24 -16.41
N ASP A 37 -22.55 5.81 -16.86
CA ASP A 37 -22.22 5.97 -18.26
C ASP A 37 -21.19 4.96 -18.78
N ALA A 38 -20.69 4.07 -17.93
CA ALA A 38 -19.70 3.06 -18.30
C ALA A 38 -20.31 1.65 -18.37
N ASP A 39 -19.95 0.89 -19.40
CA ASP A 39 -20.41 -0.49 -19.57
C ASP A 39 -19.83 -1.38 -18.46
N PRO A 40 -20.65 -2.26 -17.83
CA PRO A 40 -20.17 -3.26 -16.89
C PRO A 40 -19.03 -4.12 -17.47
N GLY A 41 -18.00 -4.38 -16.68
CA GLY A 41 -16.83 -5.13 -17.13
C GLY A 41 -15.78 -4.28 -17.84
N THR A 42 -15.97 -2.96 -17.99
CA THR A 42 -14.93 -2.07 -18.52
C THR A 42 -13.79 -1.97 -17.51
N PRO A 43 -12.53 -2.24 -17.92
CA PRO A 43 -11.39 -2.13 -17.02
C PRO A 43 -11.15 -0.68 -16.56
N VAL A 44 -10.98 -0.48 -15.25
CA VAL A 44 -10.55 0.79 -14.67
C VAL A 44 -9.04 0.75 -14.51
N SER A 45 -8.34 1.59 -15.25
CA SER A 45 -6.88 1.63 -15.26
C SER A 45 -6.35 2.97 -14.75
N LEU A 46 -5.25 2.91 -14.01
CA LEU A 46 -4.56 4.08 -13.48
C LEU A 46 -3.12 4.13 -13.98
N PRO A 47 -2.54 5.33 -14.19
CA PRO A 47 -1.12 5.46 -14.48
C PRO A 47 -0.28 4.91 -13.33
N VAL A 48 0.66 4.01 -13.63
CA VAL A 48 1.45 3.28 -12.62
C VAL A 48 2.25 4.21 -11.74
N VAL A 49 2.93 5.19 -12.31
CA VAL A 49 3.76 6.13 -11.53
C VAL A 49 2.91 6.96 -10.56
N GLU A 50 1.75 7.41 -11.00
CA GLU A 50 0.82 8.16 -10.13
C GLU A 50 0.28 7.29 -9.01
N LEU A 51 -0.05 6.03 -9.30
CA LEU A 51 -0.50 5.08 -8.29
C LEU A 51 0.60 4.80 -7.25
N LEU A 52 1.81 4.48 -7.70
CA LEU A 52 2.92 4.10 -6.82
C LEU A 52 3.47 5.26 -5.99
N THR A 53 3.27 6.49 -6.41
CA THR A 53 3.85 7.66 -5.75
C THR A 53 2.81 8.64 -5.20
N GLY A 54 1.55 8.37 -5.47
CA GLY A 54 0.45 9.24 -5.07
C GLY A 54 -0.15 8.93 -3.70
N ARG A 55 -1.26 9.58 -3.43
CA ARG A 55 -2.11 9.31 -2.28
C ARG A 55 -3.48 8.87 -2.78
N GLY A 56 -3.92 7.71 -2.36
CA GLY A 56 -5.21 7.13 -2.73
C GLY A 56 -6.04 6.73 -1.52
N PHE A 57 -7.32 6.57 -1.75
CA PHE A 57 -8.27 6.09 -0.76
C PHE A 57 -9.29 5.18 -1.41
N VAL A 58 -9.41 3.96 -0.86
CA VAL A 58 -10.42 2.99 -1.27
C VAL A 58 -11.44 2.85 -0.16
N THR A 59 -12.70 3.13 -0.48
CA THR A 59 -13.79 3.03 0.48
C THR A 59 -14.98 2.27 -0.09
N GLY A 60 -15.82 1.75 0.78
CA GLY A 60 -17.06 1.07 0.43
C GLY A 60 -17.69 0.45 1.65
N LYS A 61 -19.01 0.22 1.61
CA LYS A 61 -19.69 -0.52 2.66
C LYS A 61 -19.29 -1.99 2.64
N SER A 62 -19.46 -2.69 3.74
CA SER A 62 -19.29 -4.14 3.80
C SER A 62 -20.13 -4.81 2.70
N GLY A 63 -19.50 -5.72 1.94
CA GLY A 63 -20.14 -6.37 0.80
C GLY A 63 -20.18 -5.57 -0.50
N SER A 64 -19.65 -4.36 -0.54
CA SER A 64 -19.61 -3.51 -1.75
C SER A 64 -18.49 -3.84 -2.74
N GLY A 65 -17.65 -4.83 -2.45
CA GLY A 65 -16.50 -5.19 -3.27
C GLY A 65 -15.20 -4.42 -2.95
N LYS A 66 -15.17 -3.65 -1.85
CA LYS A 66 -13.98 -2.92 -1.40
C LYS A 66 -12.76 -3.83 -1.21
N SER A 67 -12.92 -4.94 -0.48
CA SER A 67 -11.87 -5.93 -0.25
C SER A 67 -11.41 -6.57 -1.55
N ASN A 68 -12.35 -6.80 -2.47
CA ASN A 68 -12.02 -7.32 -3.80
C ASN A 68 -11.20 -6.31 -4.61
N THR A 69 -11.56 -5.03 -4.59
CA THR A 69 -10.79 -3.98 -5.29
C THR A 69 -9.37 -3.88 -4.76
N ALA A 70 -9.19 -3.91 -3.44
CA ALA A 70 -7.88 -3.87 -2.83
C ALA A 70 -7.03 -5.11 -3.19
N SER A 71 -7.62 -6.30 -3.14
CA SER A 71 -6.95 -7.55 -3.53
C SER A 71 -6.57 -7.53 -5.01
N VAL A 72 -7.46 -7.11 -5.89
CA VAL A 72 -7.19 -6.97 -7.34
C VAL A 72 -6.05 -5.99 -7.59
N LEU A 73 -6.02 -4.86 -6.89
CA LEU A 73 -4.92 -3.90 -7.00
C LEU A 73 -3.58 -4.54 -6.60
N VAL A 74 -3.53 -5.21 -5.46
CA VAL A 74 -2.30 -5.86 -4.98
C VAL A 74 -1.85 -6.96 -5.93
N GLU A 75 -2.75 -7.82 -6.38
CA GLU A 75 -2.46 -8.90 -7.33
C GLU A 75 -1.91 -8.35 -8.66
N ASN A 76 -2.48 -7.26 -9.17
CA ASN A 76 -1.99 -6.63 -10.39
C ASN A 76 -0.61 -6.01 -10.21
N LEU A 77 -0.35 -5.38 -9.07
CA LEU A 77 0.99 -4.86 -8.76
C LEU A 77 2.02 -5.99 -8.67
N LEU A 78 1.71 -7.07 -7.98
CA LEU A 78 2.57 -8.24 -7.84
C LEU A 78 2.82 -8.94 -9.17
N SER A 79 1.78 -9.11 -10.00
CA SER A 79 1.89 -9.73 -11.33
C SER A 79 2.78 -8.96 -12.28
N ASN A 80 2.89 -7.66 -12.10
CA ASN A 80 3.74 -6.78 -12.90
C ASN A 80 5.07 -6.45 -12.23
N ASN A 81 5.41 -7.14 -11.14
CA ASN A 81 6.65 -6.95 -10.36
C ASN A 81 6.82 -5.52 -9.82
N PHE A 82 5.74 -4.83 -9.51
CA PHE A 82 5.80 -3.54 -8.84
C PHE A 82 5.96 -3.71 -7.33
N PRO A 83 6.77 -2.86 -6.70
CA PRO A 83 7.02 -2.97 -5.27
C PRO A 83 5.86 -2.43 -4.45
N VAL A 84 5.45 -3.20 -3.45
CA VAL A 84 4.36 -2.86 -2.55
C VAL A 84 4.63 -3.40 -1.15
N LEU A 85 4.25 -2.63 -0.14
CA LEU A 85 4.14 -3.09 1.24
C LEU A 85 2.68 -2.94 1.66
N VAL A 86 2.05 -4.05 2.02
CA VAL A 86 0.69 -4.08 2.51
C VAL A 86 0.71 -4.15 4.04
N VAL A 87 0.10 -3.16 4.69
CA VAL A 87 -0.17 -3.22 6.12
C VAL A 87 -1.50 -3.95 6.31
N ASP A 88 -1.39 -5.21 6.72
CA ASP A 88 -2.53 -6.13 6.87
C ASP A 88 -3.01 -6.13 8.32
N THR A 89 -4.08 -5.40 8.57
CA THR A 89 -4.61 -5.20 9.93
C THR A 89 -5.39 -6.42 10.42
N ASP A 90 -6.07 -7.13 9.53
CA ASP A 90 -6.97 -8.23 9.87
C ASP A 90 -6.45 -9.63 9.48
N GLY A 91 -5.25 -9.73 8.90
CA GLY A 91 -4.66 -11.01 8.50
C GLY A 91 -5.30 -11.61 7.24
N GLU A 92 -5.78 -10.78 6.32
CA GLU A 92 -6.54 -11.23 5.13
C GLU A 92 -5.68 -11.54 3.89
N TYR A 93 -4.44 -11.06 3.86
CA TYR A 93 -3.60 -11.11 2.65
C TYR A 93 -2.64 -12.30 2.59
N TYR A 94 -2.51 -13.09 3.63
CA TYR A 94 -1.53 -14.19 3.66
C TYR A 94 -1.71 -15.22 2.53
N GLY A 95 -2.92 -15.37 2.02
CA GLY A 95 -3.21 -16.28 0.90
C GLY A 95 -2.49 -15.93 -0.40
N LEU A 96 -2.03 -14.70 -0.57
CA LEU A 96 -1.25 -14.28 -1.72
C LEU A 96 0.12 -14.99 -1.81
N LYS A 97 0.61 -15.56 -0.73
CA LYS A 97 1.86 -16.34 -0.72
C LYS A 97 1.78 -17.62 -1.55
N GLU A 98 0.59 -18.12 -1.80
CA GLU A 98 0.37 -19.31 -2.62
C GLU A 98 0.61 -19.03 -4.11
N GLU A 99 0.45 -17.78 -4.53
CA GLU A 99 0.52 -17.39 -5.93
C GLU A 99 1.74 -16.50 -6.25
N PHE A 100 2.25 -15.77 -5.26
CA PHE A 100 3.31 -14.78 -5.45
C PHE A 100 4.46 -14.97 -4.48
N GLU A 101 5.67 -14.66 -4.95
CA GLU A 101 6.84 -14.54 -4.09
C GLU A 101 6.77 -13.22 -3.31
N LEU A 102 6.50 -13.30 -2.03
CA LEU A 102 6.46 -12.17 -1.12
C LEU A 102 6.86 -12.61 0.29
N LEU A 103 7.22 -11.65 1.12
CA LEU A 103 7.57 -11.89 2.51
C LEU A 103 6.39 -11.53 3.40
N HIS A 104 5.93 -12.50 4.18
CA HIS A 104 4.92 -12.30 5.23
C HIS A 104 5.62 -12.10 6.56
N ALA A 105 5.63 -10.87 7.05
CA ALA A 105 6.29 -10.46 8.28
C ALA A 105 5.25 -10.05 9.34
N GLY A 106 5.38 -10.53 10.54
CA GLY A 106 4.44 -10.24 11.62
C GLY A 106 4.84 -10.90 12.93
N ALA A 107 3.89 -11.09 13.85
CA ALA A 107 4.12 -11.70 15.17
C ALA A 107 3.80 -13.19 15.22
N ASP A 108 2.90 -13.66 14.37
CA ASP A 108 2.40 -15.02 14.40
C ASP A 108 3.37 -16.04 13.80
N ASP A 109 3.24 -17.30 14.24
CA ASP A 109 4.03 -18.43 13.74
C ASP A 109 3.76 -18.73 12.25
N GLU A 110 2.64 -18.30 11.71
CA GLU A 110 2.28 -18.43 10.30
C GLU A 110 3.06 -17.46 9.40
N CYS A 111 3.66 -16.41 9.98
CA CYS A 111 4.51 -15.48 9.25
C CYS A 111 5.82 -16.13 8.84
N ASP A 112 6.36 -15.74 7.69
CA ASP A 112 7.67 -16.21 7.21
C ASP A 112 8.80 -15.76 8.14
N ILE A 113 8.67 -14.54 8.69
CA ILE A 113 9.55 -13.99 9.72
C ILE A 113 8.74 -13.31 10.81
N GLN A 114 9.22 -13.45 12.05
CA GLN A 114 8.68 -12.71 13.19
C GLN A 114 9.45 -11.42 13.37
N VAL A 115 8.73 -10.30 13.50
CA VAL A 115 9.32 -8.97 13.53
C VAL A 115 8.82 -8.15 14.71
N SER A 116 9.66 -7.23 15.13
CA SER A 116 9.39 -6.20 16.13
C SER A 116 9.92 -4.85 15.60
N PRO A 117 9.65 -3.72 16.28
CA PRO A 117 10.09 -2.40 15.80
C PRO A 117 11.59 -2.27 15.52
N GLU A 118 12.44 -3.02 16.22
CA GLU A 118 13.88 -3.06 16.00
C GLU A 118 14.30 -3.61 14.63
N HIS A 119 13.42 -4.38 13.98
CA HIS A 119 13.64 -4.95 12.64
C HIS A 119 13.16 -4.03 11.50
N ALA A 120 12.61 -2.87 11.83
CA ALA A 120 11.97 -1.98 10.84
C ALA A 120 12.93 -1.52 9.74
N GLU A 121 14.18 -1.21 10.07
CA GLU A 121 15.19 -0.83 9.06
C GLU A 121 15.45 -1.96 8.06
N LYS A 122 15.56 -3.18 8.54
CA LYS A 122 15.75 -4.35 7.68
C LYS A 122 14.56 -4.61 6.77
N ILE A 123 13.34 -4.44 7.29
CA ILE A 123 12.11 -4.55 6.49
C ILE A 123 12.11 -3.51 5.37
N ALA A 124 12.41 -2.25 5.69
CA ALA A 124 12.50 -1.19 4.70
C ALA A 124 13.59 -1.45 3.65
N SER A 125 14.74 -1.98 4.05
CA SER A 125 15.82 -2.36 3.13
C SER A 125 15.41 -3.50 2.19
N LEU A 126 14.76 -4.53 2.70
CA LEU A 126 14.24 -5.63 1.89
C LEU A 126 13.22 -5.14 0.87
N ALA A 127 12.32 -4.25 1.28
CA ALA A 127 11.30 -3.70 0.41
C ALA A 127 11.89 -2.83 -0.70
N LEU A 128 12.73 -1.87 -0.36
CA LEU A 128 13.22 -0.84 -1.28
C LEU A 128 14.49 -1.24 -2.04
N GLU A 129 15.45 -1.85 -1.37
CA GLU A 129 16.74 -2.23 -1.96
C GLU A 129 16.72 -3.67 -2.49
N GLY A 130 16.06 -4.57 -1.77
CA GLY A 130 15.89 -5.97 -2.18
C GLY A 130 14.75 -6.21 -3.15
N ASN A 131 13.89 -5.23 -3.40
CA ASN A 131 12.69 -5.34 -4.24
C ASN A 131 11.75 -6.48 -3.82
N VAL A 132 11.66 -6.74 -2.53
CA VAL A 132 10.81 -7.80 -1.97
C VAL A 132 9.44 -7.21 -1.64
N PRO A 133 8.36 -7.69 -2.25
CA PRO A 133 7.00 -7.34 -1.81
C PRO A 133 6.77 -7.86 -0.39
N ILE A 134 6.16 -7.05 0.47
CA ILE A 134 5.99 -7.38 1.89
C ILE A 134 4.53 -7.27 2.30
N ILE A 135 4.03 -8.30 2.98
CA ILE A 135 2.84 -8.19 3.83
C ILE A 135 3.33 -7.97 5.25
N LEU A 136 3.09 -6.78 5.79
CA LEU A 136 3.31 -6.46 7.18
C LEU A 136 2.03 -6.76 7.95
N ASP A 137 1.97 -7.96 8.52
CA ASP A 137 0.81 -8.47 9.24
C ASP A 137 0.85 -7.99 10.68
N VAL A 138 -0.01 -7.03 11.00
CA VAL A 138 -0.10 -6.44 12.34
C VAL A 138 -1.23 -7.04 13.17
N SER A 139 -1.94 -8.04 12.65
CA SER A 139 -3.08 -8.67 13.33
C SER A 139 -2.69 -9.51 14.54
N GLY A 140 -1.49 -10.07 14.55
CA GLY A 140 -1.02 -11.01 15.58
C GLY A 140 -0.37 -10.38 16.81
N TYR A 141 -0.27 -9.06 16.89
CA TYR A 141 0.30 -8.39 18.07
C TYR A 141 -0.68 -8.35 19.23
N LEU A 142 -0.17 -8.53 20.45
CA LEU A 142 -1.00 -8.64 21.66
C LEU A 142 -1.77 -7.36 21.99
N ASP A 143 -1.24 -6.22 21.59
CA ASP A 143 -1.89 -4.93 21.77
C ASP A 143 -1.71 -4.02 20.54
N ASP A 144 -2.61 -3.06 20.41
CA ASP A 144 -2.62 -2.10 19.29
C ASP A 144 -1.40 -1.17 19.31
N ASP A 145 -0.84 -0.90 20.48
CA ASP A 145 0.33 -0.03 20.62
C ASP A 145 1.58 -0.69 20.03
N ALA A 146 1.77 -2.00 20.22
CA ALA A 146 2.86 -2.74 19.61
C ALA A 146 2.76 -2.77 18.08
N ALA A 147 1.56 -2.99 17.56
CA ALA A 147 1.30 -2.94 16.12
C ALA A 147 1.58 -1.56 15.53
N LYS A 148 1.10 -0.50 16.18
CA LYS A 148 1.33 0.89 15.76
C LYS A 148 2.80 1.30 15.83
N GLU A 149 3.52 0.86 16.84
CA GLU A 149 4.96 1.14 16.97
C GLU A 149 5.76 0.48 15.83
N LEU A 150 5.44 -0.76 15.47
CA LEU A 150 6.05 -1.42 14.33
C LEU A 150 5.76 -0.66 13.03
N LEU A 151 4.50 -0.32 12.78
CA LEU A 151 4.10 0.43 11.60
C LEU A 151 4.81 1.78 11.52
N LEU A 152 4.86 2.52 12.63
CA LEU A 152 5.56 3.80 12.70
C LEU A 152 7.04 3.67 12.34
N SER A 153 7.71 2.67 12.91
CA SER A 153 9.14 2.43 12.67
C SER A 153 9.41 2.06 11.21
N VAL A 154 8.60 1.18 10.63
CA VAL A 154 8.71 0.81 9.22
C VAL A 154 8.46 2.02 8.31
N ALA A 155 7.40 2.78 8.56
CA ALA A 155 7.05 3.96 7.77
C ALA A 155 8.16 5.03 7.82
N ARG A 156 8.75 5.26 8.97
CA ARG A 156 9.88 6.19 9.13
C ARG A 156 11.11 5.76 8.32
N HIS A 157 11.45 4.48 8.36
CA HIS A 157 12.59 3.95 7.62
C HIS A 157 12.35 3.95 6.10
N LEU A 158 11.13 3.61 5.65
CA LEU A 158 10.76 3.74 4.25
C LEU A 158 10.91 5.19 3.76
N PHE A 159 10.36 6.13 4.50
CA PHE A 159 10.44 7.54 4.13
C PHE A 159 11.88 8.05 4.09
N ALA A 160 12.69 7.72 5.10
CA ALA A 160 14.09 8.12 5.17
C ALA A 160 14.92 7.55 4.01
N LYS A 161 14.72 6.28 3.67
CA LYS A 161 15.42 5.64 2.54
C LYS A 161 14.97 6.21 1.20
N GLU A 162 13.68 6.45 1.02
CA GLU A 162 13.12 7.01 -0.21
C GLU A 162 13.58 8.44 -0.49
N LYS A 163 13.92 9.23 0.51
CA LYS A 163 14.58 10.53 0.29
C LYS A 163 15.85 10.42 -0.54
N LYS A 164 16.56 9.31 -0.43
CA LYS A 164 17.80 9.02 -1.16
C LYS A 164 17.57 8.22 -2.42
N LEU A 165 16.77 7.16 -2.33
CA LEU A 165 16.54 6.21 -3.42
C LEU A 165 15.57 6.73 -4.47
N LYS A 166 14.50 7.41 -4.03
CA LYS A 166 13.43 7.92 -4.90
C LYS A 166 12.85 6.88 -5.85
N LYS A 167 12.78 5.65 -5.40
CA LYS A 167 12.16 4.54 -6.15
C LYS A 167 10.64 4.62 -6.01
N PRO A 168 9.86 4.52 -7.09
CA PRO A 168 8.42 4.37 -6.98
C PRO A 168 8.06 3.16 -6.10
N PHE A 169 7.34 3.41 -5.01
CA PHE A 169 6.97 2.39 -4.03
C PHE A 169 5.64 2.72 -3.38
N LEU A 170 4.77 1.75 -3.21
CA LEU A 170 3.44 1.93 -2.63
C LEU A 170 3.32 1.25 -1.27
N MET A 171 2.88 2.03 -0.27
CA MET A 171 2.29 1.49 0.96
C MET A 171 0.77 1.40 0.80
N LEU A 172 0.21 0.25 1.09
CA LEU A 172 -1.22 0.05 1.15
C LEU A 172 -1.61 -0.27 2.59
N VAL A 173 -2.49 0.54 3.19
CA VAL A 173 -2.84 0.44 4.61
C VAL A 173 -4.31 0.06 4.76
N GLU A 174 -4.55 -1.17 5.20
CA GLU A 174 -5.90 -1.65 5.55
C GLU A 174 -6.40 -1.02 6.84
N GLU A 175 -7.71 -0.81 6.91
CA GLU A 175 -8.39 -0.24 8.09
C GLU A 175 -7.72 1.06 8.56
N VAL A 176 -7.42 1.95 7.60
CA VAL A 176 -6.63 3.17 7.85
C VAL A 176 -7.26 4.09 8.91
N HIS A 177 -8.58 4.00 9.13
CA HIS A 177 -9.26 4.74 10.19
C HIS A 177 -8.77 4.38 11.61
N GLU A 178 -8.17 3.21 11.80
CA GLU A 178 -7.57 2.82 13.09
C GLU A 178 -6.29 3.61 13.39
N TYR A 179 -5.60 4.09 12.36
CA TYR A 179 -4.34 4.84 12.49
C TYR A 179 -4.52 6.35 12.34
N ILE A 180 -5.51 6.76 11.55
CA ILE A 180 -5.78 8.17 11.22
C ILE A 180 -7.26 8.49 11.51
N PRO A 181 -7.69 8.40 12.78
CA PRO A 181 -9.08 8.65 13.13
C PRO A 181 -9.46 10.13 13.01
N GLU A 182 -10.71 10.42 12.59
CA GLU A 182 -11.24 11.79 12.55
C GLU A 182 -11.36 12.38 13.95
N GLY A 183 -11.81 11.60 14.92
CA GLY A 183 -11.98 12.03 16.31
C GLY A 183 -10.72 11.84 17.16
N GLY A 184 -10.51 12.72 18.12
CA GLY A 184 -9.35 12.68 19.01
C GLY A 184 -8.07 13.23 18.41
N GLY A 185 -6.98 13.18 19.16
CA GLY A 185 -5.66 13.58 18.68
C GLY A 185 -5.00 12.49 17.86
N LEU A 186 -4.16 12.87 16.90
CA LEU A 186 -3.30 11.92 16.18
C LEU A 186 -2.11 11.52 17.05
N ASP A 187 -1.84 10.22 17.09
CA ASP A 187 -0.57 9.71 17.60
C ASP A 187 0.57 9.88 16.57
N GLU A 188 1.77 9.48 16.92
CA GLU A 188 2.93 9.60 16.03
C GLU A 188 2.79 8.74 14.77
N THR A 189 2.14 7.58 14.86
CA THR A 189 1.87 6.71 13.72
C THR A 189 0.95 7.39 12.72
N GLY A 190 -0.17 7.95 13.19
CA GLY A 190 -1.09 8.69 12.32
C GLY A 190 -0.45 9.91 11.67
N LYS A 191 0.33 10.67 12.42
CA LYS A 191 1.10 11.82 11.89
C LYS A 191 2.07 11.39 10.79
N MET A 192 2.75 10.25 10.95
CA MET A 192 3.69 9.75 9.97
C MET A 192 3.01 9.33 8.67
N LEU A 193 1.87 8.65 8.76
CA LEU A 193 1.11 8.25 7.57
C LEU A 193 0.56 9.46 6.80
N ILE A 194 0.08 10.48 7.51
CA ILE A 194 -0.33 11.75 6.89
C ILE A 194 0.86 12.43 6.20
N LYS A 195 2.02 12.44 6.84
CA LYS A 195 3.24 13.01 6.25
C LYS A 195 3.62 12.29 4.95
N ILE A 196 3.53 10.97 4.90
CA ILE A 196 3.75 10.21 3.66
C ILE A 196 2.75 10.62 2.59
N GLY A 197 1.47 10.73 2.95
CA GLY A 197 0.44 11.18 2.03
C GLY A 197 0.68 12.57 1.43
N LYS A 198 1.17 13.50 2.23
CA LYS A 198 1.42 14.89 1.81
C LYS A 198 2.77 15.10 1.12
N ARG A 199 3.80 14.37 1.52
CA ARG A 199 5.20 14.64 1.13
C ARG A 199 5.91 13.47 0.47
N GLY A 200 5.31 12.27 0.45
CA GLY A 200 5.95 11.06 -0.07
C GLY A 200 6.19 11.11 -1.58
N ARG A 201 5.28 11.75 -2.33
CA ARG A 201 5.33 11.77 -3.80
C ARG A 201 6.67 12.23 -4.36
N LYS A 202 7.21 13.33 -3.86
CA LYS A 202 8.51 13.86 -4.31
C LYS A 202 9.69 12.95 -4.01
N HIS A 203 9.51 11.97 -3.13
CA HIS A 203 10.50 10.97 -2.77
C HIS A 203 10.22 9.59 -3.38
N GLY A 204 9.16 9.47 -4.16
CA GLY A 204 8.76 8.20 -4.77
C GLY A 204 7.87 7.31 -3.89
N LEU A 205 7.51 7.73 -2.70
CA LEU A 205 6.69 6.95 -1.75
C LEU A 205 5.22 7.35 -1.82
N GLY A 206 4.37 6.43 -2.30
CA GLY A 206 2.93 6.58 -2.31
C GLY A 206 2.25 5.84 -1.17
N ILE A 207 1.00 6.21 -0.89
CA ILE A 207 0.17 5.56 0.10
C ILE A 207 -1.29 5.44 -0.38
N VAL A 208 -1.87 4.27 -0.19
CA VAL A 208 -3.30 4.02 -0.37
C VAL A 208 -3.89 3.55 0.95
N GLY A 209 -4.85 4.29 1.45
CA GLY A 209 -5.64 3.90 2.61
C GLY A 209 -6.92 3.18 2.21
N ILE A 210 -7.29 2.15 2.95
CA ILE A 210 -8.51 1.38 2.76
C ILE A 210 -9.35 1.45 4.03
N SER A 211 -10.62 1.78 3.90
CA SER A 211 -11.55 1.80 5.05
C SER A 211 -12.99 1.67 4.61
N GLN A 212 -13.79 0.92 5.39
CA GLN A 212 -15.26 0.91 5.28
C GLN A 212 -15.92 2.12 5.95
N ARG A 213 -15.15 2.91 6.70
CA ARG A 213 -15.64 4.03 7.53
C ARG A 213 -14.98 5.34 7.10
N PRO A 214 -15.32 5.87 5.90
CA PRO A 214 -14.67 7.09 5.41
C PRO A 214 -14.90 8.30 6.31
N ALA A 215 -16.05 8.36 7.01
CA ALA A 215 -16.34 9.43 7.96
C ALA A 215 -15.45 9.38 9.22
N ASP A 216 -14.87 8.22 9.53
CA ASP A 216 -13.99 8.02 10.68
C ASP A 216 -12.51 8.27 10.32
N VAL A 217 -12.20 8.59 9.08
CA VAL A 217 -10.85 8.93 8.62
C VAL A 217 -10.67 10.44 8.62
N LYS A 218 -9.57 10.89 9.19
CA LYS A 218 -9.25 12.33 9.25
C LYS A 218 -9.21 12.95 7.86
N LYS A 219 -9.88 14.08 7.69
CA LYS A 219 -9.97 14.80 6.40
C LYS A 219 -8.62 15.16 5.83
N ASP A 220 -7.64 15.48 6.66
CA ASP A 220 -6.26 15.75 6.24
C ASP A 220 -5.61 14.63 5.43
N PHE A 221 -6.05 13.39 5.61
CA PHE A 221 -5.60 12.26 4.79
C PHE A 221 -6.37 12.17 3.47
N LEU A 222 -7.64 12.55 3.47
CA LEU A 222 -8.52 12.44 2.31
C LEU A 222 -8.35 13.60 1.30
N THR A 223 -7.85 14.73 1.74
CA THR A 223 -7.65 15.95 0.94
C THR A 223 -6.19 16.19 0.62
#